data_b720011b452188984aaf207a56c54c4a
#
_entry.id   b720011b452188984aaf207a56c54c4a
#
_cell.length_a   1.000
_cell.length_b   1.000
_cell.length_c   1.000
_cell.angle_alpha   90.00
_cell.angle_beta   90.00
_cell.angle_gamma   90.00
#
_symmetry.space_group_name_H-M   'P 1'
#
loop_
_entity.id
_entity.type
_entity.pdbx_description
1 polymer ?
#
loop_
_entity_poly.entity_id
_entity_poly.type
_entity_poly.pdbx_seq_one_letter_code
_entity_poly.pdbx_strand_id
1 'polypeptide(L)'
;MSCSKRTPSQIALELLDCIDEKGEASRWDLIKILGNTWQFHHWVEDFLMKEKFVEERQDSRNRFYKKTDAGESFHCLLRNGKMIRALSRVSGKRLTR
;
A
#
# COMPACT_ATOMS: atom_id res chain seq x y z
N MET A 1 21.76 -4.37 -0.41
CA MET A 1 21.46 -4.41 -0.60
C MET A 1 20.54 -4.45 -0.90
N SER A 2 20.14 -4.30 -0.87
CA SER A 2 19.37 -4.29 -1.07
C SER A 2 18.64 -4.53 -1.79
N CYS A 3 18.50 -4.66 -2.28
CA CYS A 3 17.86 -4.90 -3.00
C CYS A 3 16.74 -5.26 -3.00
N SER A 4 16.19 -5.07 -2.61
CA SER A 4 15.13 -5.49 -2.40
C SER A 4 14.22 -5.51 -3.42
N LYS A 5 13.81 -6.53 -3.83
CA LYS A 5 12.89 -6.65 -4.75
C LYS A 5 11.59 -6.82 -4.11
N ARG A 6 10.88 -5.81 -3.79
CA ARG A 6 9.56 -5.90 -3.20
C ARG A 6 8.57 -6.30 -4.29
N THR A 7 7.64 -7.16 -3.94
CA THR A 7 6.58 -7.53 -4.86
C THR A 7 5.58 -6.39 -4.94
N PRO A 8 4.73 -6.35 -5.96
CA PRO A 8 3.70 -5.33 -6.05
C PRO A 8 2.79 -5.29 -4.83
N SER A 9 2.47 -6.45 -4.27
CA SER A 9 1.64 -6.52 -3.07
C SER A 9 2.33 -5.87 -1.88
N GLN A 10 3.62 -6.09 -1.75
CA GLN A 10 4.38 -5.50 -0.67
C GLN A 10 4.46 -3.99 -0.80
N ILE A 11 4.64 -3.50 -2.00
CA ILE A 11 4.71 -2.06 -2.23
C ILE A 11 3.37 -1.42 -1.88
N ALA A 12 2.29 -2.01 -2.36
CA ALA A 12 0.96 -1.48 -2.08
C ALA A 12 0.67 -1.52 -0.59
N LEU A 13 1.05 -2.59 0.07
CA LEU A 13 0.82 -2.73 1.49
C LEU A 13 1.60 -1.67 2.28
N GLU A 14 2.84 -1.42 1.92
CA GLU A 14 3.64 -0.41 2.59
C GLU A 14 3.05 0.98 2.43
N LEU A 15 2.56 1.29 1.25
CA LEU A 15 1.94 2.59 1.01
C LEU A 15 0.67 2.75 1.83
N LEU A 16 -0.17 1.74 1.82
CA LEU A 16 -1.42 1.80 2.57
C LEU A 16 -1.19 1.77 4.08
N ASP A 17 -0.18 1.04 4.53
CA ASP A 17 0.17 1.04 5.94
C ASP A 17 0.61 2.43 6.40
N CYS A 18 1.38 3.12 5.58
CA CYS A 18 1.82 4.47 5.89
C CYS A 18 0.63 5.42 6.00
N ILE A 19 -0.30 5.31 5.07
CA ILE A 19 -1.48 6.17 5.07
C ILE A 19 -2.33 5.86 6.31
N ASP A 20 -2.49 4.59 6.62
CA ASP A 20 -3.30 4.17 7.74
C ASP A 20 -2.71 4.67 9.07
N GLU A 21 -1.41 4.55 9.19
CA GLU A 21 -0.73 4.95 10.40
C GLU A 21 -0.83 6.44 10.66
N LYS A 22 -0.79 7.24 9.61
CA LYS A 22 -0.84 8.66 9.73
C LYS A 22 -2.23 9.26 9.56
N GLY A 23 -3.18 8.47 9.09
CA GLY A 23 -4.51 8.96 8.74
C GLY A 23 -4.51 9.52 7.34
N GLU A 24 -3.56 10.39 7.04
CA GLU A 24 -3.34 10.92 5.71
C GLU A 24 -1.84 10.99 5.54
N ALA A 25 -1.33 10.60 4.42
CA ALA A 25 0.10 10.68 4.14
C ALA A 25 0.33 11.75 3.10
N SER A 26 1.39 12.51 3.25
CA SER A 26 1.70 13.54 2.28
C SER A 26 2.37 12.90 1.07
N ARG A 27 2.39 13.63 -0.03
CA ARG A 27 3.04 13.16 -1.23
C ARG A 27 4.49 12.80 -0.93
N TRP A 28 5.15 13.62 -0.13
CA TRP A 28 6.54 13.40 0.21
C TRP A 28 6.74 12.12 1.02
N ASP A 29 5.81 11.83 1.93
CA ASP A 29 5.89 10.61 2.73
C ASP A 29 5.87 9.38 1.83
N LEU A 30 5.02 9.40 0.82
CA LEU A 30 4.91 8.26 -0.09
C LEU A 30 6.10 8.17 -1.02
N ILE A 31 6.62 9.31 -1.46
CA ILE A 31 7.81 9.31 -2.30
C ILE A 31 8.98 8.71 -1.55
N LYS A 32 9.09 8.99 -0.25
CA LYS A 32 10.18 8.44 0.53
C LYS A 32 10.13 6.92 0.62
N ILE A 33 8.94 6.36 0.71
CA ILE A 33 8.80 4.92 0.75
C ILE A 33 9.23 4.31 -0.57
N LEU A 34 8.86 4.96 -1.67
CA LEU A 34 9.12 4.42 -2.99
C LEU A 34 10.51 4.71 -3.52
N GLY A 35 11.13 5.73 -2.98
CA GLY A 35 12.50 6.05 -3.35
C GLY A 35 12.65 7.12 -4.42
N ASN A 36 11.65 7.36 -5.23
CA ASN A 36 11.72 8.43 -6.21
C ASN A 36 10.34 8.80 -6.74
N THR A 37 10.30 9.93 -7.42
CA THR A 37 9.06 10.49 -7.92
C THR A 37 8.42 9.65 -9.03
N TRP A 38 9.26 9.02 -9.83
CA TRP A 38 8.76 8.21 -10.93
C TRP A 38 7.96 7.04 -10.39
N GLN A 39 8.46 6.39 -9.34
CA GLN A 39 7.74 5.29 -8.70
C GLN A 39 6.46 5.79 -8.06
N PHE A 40 6.48 7.00 -7.52
CA PHE A 40 5.30 7.60 -6.93
C PHE A 40 4.20 7.72 -7.98
N HIS A 41 4.52 8.26 -9.16
CA HIS A 41 3.53 8.39 -10.21
C HIS A 41 3.00 7.01 -10.62
N HIS A 42 3.88 6.07 -10.75
CA HIS A 42 3.49 4.74 -11.19
C HIS A 42 2.58 4.04 -10.18
N TRP A 43 2.96 4.05 -8.92
CA TRP A 43 2.22 3.31 -7.90
C TRP A 43 1.04 4.05 -7.31
N VAL A 44 1.17 5.31 -7.08
CA VAL A 44 0.11 6.06 -6.43
C VAL A 44 -0.86 6.62 -7.45
N GLU A 45 -0.38 7.35 -8.41
CA GLU A 45 -1.28 8.00 -9.35
C GLU A 45 -1.87 7.03 -10.38
N ASP A 46 -1.04 6.19 -10.95
CA ASP A 46 -1.51 5.29 -11.99
C ASP A 46 -2.19 4.03 -11.46
N PHE A 47 -1.99 3.70 -10.23
CA PHE A 47 -2.60 2.52 -9.67
C PHE A 47 -3.58 2.85 -8.53
N LEU A 48 -3.10 3.30 -7.40
CA LEU A 48 -3.97 3.49 -6.24
C LEU A 48 -5.07 4.52 -6.47
N MET A 49 -4.75 5.63 -7.09
CA MET A 49 -5.74 6.64 -7.36
C MET A 49 -6.65 6.24 -8.50
N LYS A 50 -6.10 5.60 -9.50
CA LYS A 50 -6.88 5.18 -10.64
C LYS A 50 -7.91 4.13 -10.25
N GLU A 51 -7.54 3.23 -9.33
CA GLU A 51 -8.45 2.21 -8.85
C GLU A 51 -9.32 2.75 -7.70
N LYS A 52 -9.13 4.00 -7.35
CA LYS A 52 -9.88 4.66 -6.31
C LYS A 52 -9.69 4.05 -4.93
N PHE A 53 -8.52 3.51 -4.69
CA PHE A 53 -8.17 2.98 -3.37
C PHE A 53 -7.72 4.09 -2.45
N VAL A 54 -7.23 5.20 -3.01
CA VAL A 54 -6.88 6.37 -2.21
C VAL A 54 -7.43 7.61 -2.91
N GLU A 55 -7.62 8.66 -2.15
CA GLU A 55 -8.06 9.92 -2.73
C GLU A 55 -7.12 11.02 -2.29
N GLU A 56 -6.98 12.01 -3.13
CA GLU A 56 -6.08 13.11 -2.91
C GLU A 56 -6.83 14.27 -2.29
N ARG A 57 -6.22 14.91 -1.31
CA ARG A 57 -6.77 16.12 -0.74
C ARG A 57 -5.67 17.16 -0.84
N GLN A 58 -5.99 18.32 -1.35
CA GLN A 58 -5.01 19.37 -1.45
C GLN A 58 -5.27 20.41 -0.37
N ASP A 59 -4.21 20.81 0.35
CA ASP A 59 -4.34 21.76 1.41
C ASP A 59 -3.22 22.78 1.22
N SER A 60 -3.53 23.99 0.85
CA SER A 60 -2.56 25.02 0.53
C SER A 60 -1.65 24.55 -0.58
N ARG A 61 -0.39 24.26 -0.25
CA ARG A 61 0.53 23.83 -1.24
C ARG A 61 0.83 22.37 -1.11
N ASN A 62 0.21 21.68 -0.15
CA ASN A 62 0.52 20.30 0.10
C ASN A 62 -0.56 19.38 -0.41
N ARG A 63 -0.19 18.19 -0.79
CA ARG A 63 -1.14 17.19 -1.21
C ARG A 63 -1.06 16.04 -0.24
N PHE A 64 -2.24 15.59 0.17
CA PHE A 64 -2.33 14.47 1.10
C PHE A 64 -3.19 13.39 0.48
N TYR A 65 -2.91 12.17 0.86
CA TYR A 65 -3.60 11.01 0.32
C TYR A 65 -4.17 10.20 1.47
N LYS A 66 -5.41 9.77 1.33
CA LYS A 66 -6.00 8.94 2.36
C LYS A 66 -6.75 7.81 1.71
N LYS A 67 -7.00 6.73 2.44
CA LYS A 67 -7.68 5.58 1.91
C LYS A 67 -9.15 5.87 1.75
N THR A 68 -9.74 5.31 0.70
CA THR A 68 -11.18 5.32 0.53
C THR A 68 -11.70 4.03 1.15
N ASP A 69 -13.00 3.82 1.12
CA ASP A 69 -13.58 2.57 1.60
C ASP A 69 -13.05 1.40 0.78
N ALA A 70 -12.91 1.58 -0.52
CA ALA A 70 -12.35 0.55 -1.37
C ALA A 70 -10.90 0.29 -1.00
N GLY A 71 -10.16 1.35 -0.66
CA GLY A 71 -8.78 1.21 -0.24
C GLY A 71 -8.66 0.47 1.07
N GLU A 72 -9.60 0.68 1.97
CA GLU A 72 -9.59 -0.02 3.24
C GLU A 72 -9.80 -1.52 3.01
N SER A 73 -10.74 -1.88 2.15
CA SER A 73 -10.98 -3.28 1.82
C SER A 73 -9.77 -3.91 1.18
N PHE A 74 -9.15 -3.20 0.26
CA PHE A 74 -7.96 -3.68 -0.42
C PHE A 74 -6.82 -3.87 0.58
N HIS A 75 -6.65 -2.92 1.49
CA HIS A 75 -5.61 -2.99 2.51
C HIS A 75 -5.82 -4.23 3.40
N CYS A 76 -7.07 -4.46 3.76
CA CYS A 76 -7.42 -5.61 4.57
C CYS A 76 -7.10 -6.91 3.85
N LEU A 77 -7.40 -6.98 2.57
CA LEU A 77 -7.09 -8.16 1.78
C LEU A 77 -5.59 -8.40 1.69
N LEU A 78 -4.81 -7.35 1.55
CA LEU A 78 -3.36 -7.48 1.47
C LEU A 78 -2.80 -8.03 2.78
N ARG A 79 -3.31 -7.55 3.89
CA ARG A 79 -2.86 -8.01 5.19
C ARG A 79 -3.25 -9.46 5.42
N ASN A 80 -4.48 -9.80 5.08
CA ASN A 80 -4.95 -11.16 5.26
C ASN A 80 -4.23 -12.13 4.36
N GLY A 81 -3.94 -11.72 3.14
CA GLY A 81 -3.21 -12.54 2.21
C GLY A 81 -1.83 -12.87 2.73
N LYS A 82 -1.18 -11.88 3.33
CA LYS A 82 0.14 -12.08 3.87
C LYS A 82 0.08 -13.04 5.06
N MET A 83 -0.93 -12.89 5.91
CA MET A 83 -1.08 -13.75 7.06
C MET A 83 -1.41 -15.18 6.66
N ILE A 84 -2.30 -15.35 5.71
CA ILE A 84 -2.65 -16.66 5.23
C ILE A 84 -1.45 -17.38 4.66
N ARG A 85 -0.62 -16.67 3.96
CA ARG A 85 0.56 -17.25 3.37
C ARG A 85 1.52 -17.72 4.44
N ALA A 86 1.68 -16.95 5.50
CA ALA A 86 2.53 -17.31 6.61
C ALA A 86 1.99 -18.55 7.33
N LEU A 87 0.69 -18.59 7.54
CA LEU A 87 0.10 -19.72 8.21
C LEU A 87 0.21 -20.98 7.38
N SER A 88 0.02 -20.86 6.10
CA SER A 88 0.15 -21.96 5.20
C SER A 88 1.50 -22.58 5.26
N ARG A 89 2.51 -21.74 5.36
CA ARG A 89 3.86 -22.24 5.41
C ARG A 89 4.11 -22.99 6.70
N VAL A 90 3.54 -22.55 7.77
CA VAL A 90 3.74 -23.21 9.04
C VAL A 90 2.95 -24.47 9.15
N SER A 91 1.69 -24.46 8.85
CA SER A 91 0.88 -25.59 9.04
C SER A 91 0.92 -26.55 7.93
N GLY A 92 1.55 -26.27 6.94
CA GLY A 92 1.64 -27.22 5.92
C GLY A 92 0.39 -27.25 5.22
N LYS A 93 -0.20 -28.28 5.12
CA LYS A 93 -1.23 -28.33 4.43
C LYS A 93 -2.45 -28.40 5.00
N ARG A 94 -2.56 -28.45 6.05
CA ARG A 94 -3.66 -28.69 6.64
C ARG A 94 -4.70 -27.79 6.41
N LEU A 95 -4.58 -26.64 6.01
CA LEU A 95 -5.58 -25.84 5.88
C LEU A 95 -6.52 -26.22 4.92
N THR A 96 -6.25 -26.95 4.12
CA THR A 96 -7.10 -27.29 3.21
C THR A 96 -7.93 -28.17 3.54
N ARG A 97 -8.28 -28.48 3.83
CA ARG A 97 -9.02 -29.35 4.09
C ARG A 97 -9.60 -29.40 3.95
#